data_525d13c263d898ab506c689c19bd0696
#
_entry.id   525d13c263d898ab506c689c19bd0696
#
_cell.length_a   1.000
_cell.length_b   1.000
_cell.length_c   1.000
_cell.angle_alpha   90.00
_cell.angle_beta   90.00
_cell.angle_gamma   90.00
#
_symmetry.space_group_name_H-M   'P 1'
#
loop_
_entity.id
_entity.type
_entity.pdbx_description
1 polymer ?
#
loop_
_entity_poly.entity_id
_entity_poly.type
_entity_poly.pdbx_seq_one_letter_code
_entity_poly.pdbx_strand_id
1 'polypeptide(L)'
;TFKDDILIKDGGTIGSASDADSIAIAANGVVTFSQAPVFPDGSLNIADIDLDGGTDIGAAIVDADLFLVDDGAGGTMRKTAASRLKTYIGDAILTQVATVNETSFTGTITFASCFNSTYRNYFVVFDNCSVATDGADVNMLFHYGDSNGNDSTNHNYAFMRRYPSTTAAANEGNANDIKILQAQNNGAGNFFHGNMYVYQPLNETDGVTSGTIVSQGNTNDGVGAQITTLAFNMPESGTNSAYTGFQFAASSGNIKGRITVYGIKNPA
;
A
#
# COMPACT_ATOMS: atom_id res chain seq x y z
N THR A 1 36.90 37.82 -44.62
CA THR A 1 36.22 36.59 -44.99
C THR A 1 37.25 35.51 -45.09
N PHE A 2 37.19 34.52 -44.19
CA PHE A 2 38.03 33.33 -44.33
C PHE A 2 37.39 32.50 -45.46
N LYS A 3 38.24 32.04 -46.40
CA LYS A 3 37.79 31.32 -47.59
C LYS A 3 37.97 29.81 -47.41
N ASP A 4 38.81 29.44 -46.46
CA ASP A 4 39.22 28.07 -46.13
C ASP A 4 39.07 27.81 -44.61
N ASP A 5 39.43 26.65 -44.14
CA ASP A 5 39.31 26.23 -42.74
C ASP A 5 40.07 27.15 -41.76
N ILE A 6 39.53 27.35 -40.56
CA ILE A 6 40.20 27.99 -39.45
C ILE A 6 40.89 26.87 -38.63
N LEU A 7 42.20 26.76 -38.72
CA LEU A 7 42.95 25.87 -37.90
C LEU A 7 43.42 26.59 -36.63
N ILE A 8 42.99 26.09 -35.49
CA ILE A 8 43.46 26.54 -34.18
C ILE A 8 44.47 25.54 -33.67
N LYS A 9 45.63 25.99 -33.16
CA LYS A 9 46.63 25.12 -32.58
C LYS A 9 46.08 24.33 -31.43
N ASP A 10 46.68 23.17 -31.14
CA ASP A 10 46.37 22.37 -29.99
C ASP A 10 46.36 23.21 -28.69
N GLY A 11 45.30 23.11 -27.91
CA GLY A 11 45.08 23.94 -26.71
C GLY A 11 44.78 25.43 -27.02
N GLY A 12 44.38 25.74 -28.25
CA GLY A 12 43.96 27.09 -28.64
C GLY A 12 42.53 27.41 -28.22
N THR A 13 42.22 28.73 -28.21
CA THR A 13 40.93 29.25 -27.78
C THR A 13 40.36 30.19 -28.79
N ILE A 14 39.03 30.37 -28.81
CA ILE A 14 38.29 31.39 -29.54
C ILE A 14 37.49 32.18 -28.51
N GLY A 15 37.56 33.49 -28.52
CA GLY A 15 36.87 34.33 -27.58
C GLY A 15 36.66 35.75 -28.05
N SER A 16 36.08 36.56 -27.19
CA SER A 16 35.93 38.00 -27.36
C SER A 16 37.07 38.77 -26.69
N ALA A 17 37.17 40.07 -26.85
CA ALA A 17 38.17 40.90 -26.21
C ALA A 17 38.14 40.84 -24.66
N SER A 18 36.96 40.56 -24.09
CA SER A 18 36.71 40.46 -22.63
C SER A 18 36.67 39.00 -22.10
N ASP A 19 36.60 38.01 -22.99
CA ASP A 19 36.56 36.59 -22.68
C ASP A 19 37.28 35.82 -23.78
N ALA A 20 38.60 35.75 -23.71
CA ALA A 20 39.44 35.22 -24.77
C ALA A 20 39.38 33.73 -24.97
N ASP A 21 38.84 32.98 -23.99
CA ASP A 21 38.74 31.55 -23.95
C ASP A 21 37.29 31.03 -23.87
N SER A 22 36.32 31.80 -24.43
CA SER A 22 34.91 31.43 -24.52
C SER A 22 34.71 30.05 -25.11
N ILE A 23 35.55 29.62 -26.04
CA ILE A 23 35.62 28.27 -26.60
C ILE A 23 37.08 27.78 -26.54
N ALA A 24 37.36 26.72 -25.86
CA ALA A 24 38.64 26.04 -25.79
C ALA A 24 38.57 24.72 -26.56
N ILE A 25 39.60 24.44 -27.38
CA ILE A 25 39.73 23.20 -28.15
C ILE A 25 40.97 22.47 -27.64
N ALA A 26 40.74 21.36 -26.95
CA ALA A 26 41.85 20.53 -26.46
C ALA A 26 42.53 19.75 -27.60
N ALA A 27 43.76 19.28 -27.39
CA ALA A 27 44.50 18.50 -28.38
C ALA A 27 43.80 17.20 -28.81
N ASN A 28 42.92 16.65 -27.99
CA ASN A 28 42.10 15.46 -28.27
C ASN A 28 40.76 15.79 -28.98
N GLY A 29 40.55 17.05 -29.37
CA GLY A 29 39.35 17.50 -30.07
C GLY A 29 38.15 17.84 -29.14
N VAL A 30 38.29 17.73 -27.81
CA VAL A 30 37.22 18.15 -26.89
C VAL A 30 37.07 19.66 -26.94
N VAL A 31 35.81 20.11 -27.10
CA VAL A 31 35.42 21.53 -27.08
C VAL A 31 34.82 21.86 -25.74
N THR A 32 35.36 22.88 -25.07
CA THR A 32 34.82 23.38 -23.79
C THR A 32 34.38 24.84 -23.96
N PHE A 33 33.20 25.17 -23.42
CA PHE A 33 32.68 26.53 -23.35
C PHE A 33 32.90 27.09 -21.94
N SER A 34 33.41 28.34 -21.83
CA SER A 34 33.55 29.00 -20.52
C SER A 34 32.19 29.37 -19.91
N GLN A 35 31.17 29.52 -20.74
CA GLN A 35 29.78 29.77 -20.37
C GLN A 35 28.88 28.68 -20.96
N ALA A 36 27.71 28.47 -20.34
CA ALA A 36 26.72 27.53 -20.89
C ALA A 36 26.32 27.96 -22.29
N PRO A 37 26.47 27.14 -23.36
CA PRO A 37 26.04 27.50 -24.69
C PRO A 37 24.52 27.61 -24.75
N VAL A 38 24.03 28.63 -25.48
CA VAL A 38 22.59 28.82 -25.73
C VAL A 38 22.26 28.22 -27.07
N PHE A 39 21.40 27.22 -27.07
CA PHE A 39 20.88 26.63 -28.29
C PHE A 39 19.46 27.16 -28.57
N PRO A 40 19.11 27.53 -29.81
CA PRO A 40 17.74 27.87 -30.15
C PRO A 40 16.78 26.70 -29.86
N ASP A 41 15.53 27.02 -29.54
CA ASP A 41 14.51 26.01 -29.29
C ASP A 41 14.43 25.03 -30.48
N GLY A 42 14.42 23.72 -30.16
CA GLY A 42 14.37 22.64 -31.14
C GLY A 42 15.67 22.36 -31.90
N SER A 43 16.76 23.10 -31.63
CA SER A 43 18.05 22.89 -32.33
C SER A 43 18.88 21.74 -31.78
N LEU A 44 18.61 21.29 -30.55
CA LEU A 44 19.25 20.13 -29.94
C LEU A 44 18.28 18.95 -29.99
N ASN A 45 18.60 17.95 -30.82
CA ASN A 45 17.80 16.72 -30.87
C ASN A 45 18.09 15.86 -29.65
N ILE A 46 17.05 15.34 -29.00
CA ILE A 46 17.18 14.47 -27.84
C ILE A 46 17.96 13.18 -28.17
N ALA A 47 17.93 12.74 -29.43
CA ALA A 47 18.70 11.58 -29.89
C ALA A 47 20.23 11.82 -29.87
N ASP A 48 20.65 13.10 -29.80
CA ASP A 48 22.08 13.47 -29.73
C ASP A 48 22.58 13.55 -28.28
N ILE A 49 21.69 13.30 -27.29
CA ILE A 49 22.01 13.27 -25.88
C ILE A 49 22.29 11.82 -25.50
N ASP A 50 23.54 11.50 -25.18
CA ASP A 50 23.96 10.19 -24.68
C ASP A 50 23.51 10.01 -23.21
N LEU A 51 22.37 9.35 -23.02
CA LEU A 51 21.85 9.03 -21.69
C LEU A 51 22.57 7.82 -21.09
N ASP A 52 23.04 6.87 -21.93
CA ASP A 52 23.72 5.66 -21.47
C ASP A 52 25.11 5.97 -20.89
N GLY A 53 25.74 7.05 -21.36
CA GLY A 53 27.01 7.55 -20.83
C GLY A 53 26.90 8.30 -19.50
N GLY A 54 25.68 8.58 -19.04
CA GLY A 54 25.41 9.26 -17.78
C GLY A 54 25.74 8.39 -16.56
N THR A 55 26.16 9.01 -15.46
CA THR A 55 26.32 8.31 -14.18
C THR A 55 24.95 8.02 -13.59
N ASP A 56 24.72 6.78 -13.15
CA ASP A 56 23.53 6.38 -12.43
C ASP A 56 23.36 7.24 -11.16
N ILE A 57 22.14 7.62 -10.86
CA ILE A 57 21.77 8.33 -9.62
C ILE A 57 22.24 7.59 -8.35
N GLY A 58 22.36 6.24 -8.40
CA GLY A 58 22.88 5.40 -7.32
C GLY A 58 22.00 5.35 -6.07
N ALA A 59 20.77 5.88 -6.13
CA ALA A 59 19.82 5.94 -5.04
C ALA A 59 18.38 5.77 -5.55
N ALA A 60 17.45 5.51 -4.64
CA ALA A 60 16.03 5.51 -4.99
C ALA A 60 15.58 6.92 -5.42
N ILE A 61 14.69 6.98 -6.42
CA ILE A 61 14.04 8.22 -6.85
C ILE A 61 13.21 8.77 -5.70
N VAL A 62 13.38 10.05 -5.39
CA VAL A 62 12.61 10.78 -4.37
C VAL A 62 11.76 11.88 -5.00
N ASP A 63 10.77 12.39 -4.26
CA ASP A 63 9.77 13.36 -4.74
C ASP A 63 10.39 14.64 -5.34
N ALA A 64 11.60 15.02 -4.92
CA ALA A 64 12.31 16.20 -5.39
C ALA A 64 13.11 15.97 -6.69
N ASP A 65 13.35 14.73 -7.10
CA ASP A 65 14.10 14.43 -8.31
C ASP A 65 13.38 14.95 -9.55
N LEU A 66 14.16 15.37 -10.53
CA LEU A 66 13.64 16.05 -11.71
C LEU A 66 13.74 15.17 -12.95
N PHE A 67 12.67 15.15 -13.72
CA PHE A 67 12.60 14.56 -15.04
C PHE A 67 12.44 15.63 -16.09
N LEU A 68 13.03 15.37 -17.28
CA LEU A 68 12.80 16.17 -18.45
C LEU A 68 11.58 15.62 -19.20
N VAL A 69 10.64 16.48 -19.56
CA VAL A 69 9.42 16.13 -20.30
C VAL A 69 9.21 17.10 -21.45
N ASP A 70 8.69 16.59 -22.56
CA ASP A 70 8.11 17.42 -23.63
C ASP A 70 6.68 17.82 -23.20
N ASP A 71 6.39 19.12 -23.19
CA ASP A 71 5.09 19.69 -22.79
C ASP A 71 4.07 19.70 -23.94
N GLY A 72 4.03 18.63 -24.73
CA GLY A 72 3.05 18.40 -25.78
C GLY A 72 3.44 18.93 -27.17
N ALA A 73 2.55 18.74 -28.13
CA ALA A 73 2.79 19.07 -29.55
C ALA A 73 3.12 20.54 -29.75
N GLY A 74 4.35 20.85 -30.18
CA GLY A 74 4.87 22.21 -30.32
C GLY A 74 5.27 22.85 -28.99
N GLY A 75 5.30 22.08 -27.89
CA GLY A 75 5.74 22.52 -26.60
C GLY A 75 7.25 22.62 -26.47
N THR A 76 7.70 23.14 -25.34
CA THR A 76 9.10 23.25 -24.98
C THR A 76 9.47 22.17 -23.98
N MET A 77 10.71 21.74 -24.02
CA MET A 77 11.24 20.83 -22.99
C MET A 77 11.16 21.49 -21.62
N ARG A 78 10.54 20.81 -20.67
CA ARG A 78 10.35 21.29 -19.31
C ARG A 78 10.86 20.28 -18.29
N LYS A 79 11.30 20.75 -17.14
CA LYS A 79 11.57 19.89 -16.00
C LYS A 79 10.30 19.69 -15.17
N THR A 80 10.09 18.48 -14.68
CA THR A 80 9.04 18.17 -13.73
C THR A 80 9.60 17.36 -12.56
N ALA A 81 9.05 17.54 -11.36
CA ALA A 81 9.43 16.74 -10.21
C ALA A 81 8.76 15.35 -10.24
N ALA A 82 9.41 14.34 -9.68
CA ALA A 82 8.89 12.98 -9.53
C ALA A 82 7.52 12.95 -8.83
N SER A 83 7.28 13.86 -7.88
CA SER A 83 6.00 14.01 -7.20
C SER A 83 4.82 14.28 -8.16
N ARG A 84 5.05 15.00 -9.27
CA ARG A 84 4.01 15.24 -10.29
C ARG A 84 3.70 13.99 -11.11
N LEU A 85 4.72 13.17 -11.39
CA LEU A 85 4.53 11.89 -12.06
C LEU A 85 3.67 10.95 -11.20
N LYS A 86 3.92 10.92 -9.89
CA LYS A 86 3.09 10.20 -8.91
C LYS A 86 1.61 10.64 -8.99
N THR A 87 1.36 11.94 -9.11
CA THR A 87 0.00 12.46 -9.25
C THR A 87 -0.67 12.00 -10.56
N TYR A 88 0.10 11.93 -11.66
CA TYR A 88 -0.40 11.46 -12.96
C TYR A 88 -0.69 9.95 -12.98
N ILE A 89 0.21 9.15 -12.42
CA ILE A 89 0.04 7.68 -12.32
C ILE A 89 -1.13 7.34 -11.37
N GLY A 90 -1.45 8.24 -10.46
CA GLY A 90 -2.42 8.05 -9.41
C GLY A 90 -1.81 7.36 -8.19
N ASP A 91 -2.47 7.53 -7.06
CA ASP A 91 -2.13 6.76 -5.86
C ASP A 91 -2.61 5.32 -6.02
N ALA A 92 -1.96 4.39 -5.36
CA ALA A 92 -2.43 3.03 -5.28
C ALA A 92 -3.88 2.99 -4.76
N ILE A 93 -4.73 2.19 -5.41
CA ILE A 93 -6.13 1.97 -4.97
C ILE A 93 -6.16 1.44 -3.54
N LEU A 94 -5.18 0.59 -3.20
CA LEU A 94 -4.97 0.04 -1.87
C LEU A 94 -3.66 0.59 -1.31
N THR A 95 -3.73 1.28 -0.18
CA THR A 95 -2.57 1.75 0.56
C THR A 95 -2.44 0.98 1.87
N GLN A 96 -1.29 0.36 2.11
CA GLN A 96 -1.06 -0.31 3.38
C GLN A 96 -1.09 0.70 4.53
N VAL A 97 -2.00 0.48 5.47
CA VAL A 97 -2.18 1.33 6.66
C VAL A 97 -1.49 0.72 7.87
N ALA A 98 -1.62 -0.58 8.05
CA ALA A 98 -1.03 -1.29 9.17
C ALA A 98 -0.71 -2.74 8.80
N THR A 99 0.28 -3.32 9.46
CA THR A 99 0.57 -4.74 9.38
C THR A 99 1.10 -5.25 10.72
N VAL A 100 0.68 -6.43 11.09
CA VAL A 100 1.21 -7.20 12.22
C VAL A 100 1.65 -8.56 11.69
N ASN A 101 2.82 -8.99 12.07
CA ASN A 101 3.38 -10.30 11.71
C ASN A 101 3.88 -11.00 12.97
N GLU A 102 2.96 -11.69 13.65
CA GLU A 102 3.28 -12.47 14.83
C GLU A 102 3.78 -13.87 14.42
N THR A 103 5.07 -14.09 14.55
CA THR A 103 5.70 -15.39 14.25
C THR A 103 5.61 -16.37 15.41
N SER A 104 5.32 -15.89 16.61
CA SER A 104 5.11 -16.64 17.83
C SER A 104 3.66 -16.51 18.29
N PHE A 105 3.16 -17.50 19.04
CA PHE A 105 1.81 -17.43 19.57
C PHE A 105 1.68 -16.33 20.63
N THR A 106 0.77 -15.39 20.41
CA THR A 106 0.40 -14.29 21.32
C THR A 106 -1.08 -14.38 21.68
N GLY A 107 -1.51 -13.70 22.73
CA GLY A 107 -2.91 -13.75 23.20
C GLY A 107 -3.90 -13.28 22.14
N THR A 108 -3.64 -12.13 21.53
CA THR A 108 -4.45 -11.53 20.48
C THR A 108 -3.55 -10.83 19.46
N ILE A 109 -4.05 -10.67 18.23
CA ILE A 109 -3.44 -9.81 17.23
C ILE A 109 -4.32 -8.57 17.13
N THR A 110 -3.80 -7.43 17.60
CA THR A 110 -4.58 -6.20 17.82
C THR A 110 -4.12 -5.08 16.90
N PHE A 111 -5.08 -4.39 16.32
CA PHE A 111 -4.95 -3.14 15.56
C PHE A 111 -5.75 -2.05 16.27
N ALA A 112 -5.15 -1.31 17.18
CA ALA A 112 -5.84 -0.36 18.04
C ALA A 112 -6.37 0.87 17.30
N SER A 113 -5.64 1.34 16.27
CA SER A 113 -5.93 2.61 15.56
C SER A 113 -5.58 2.48 14.08
N CYS A 114 -6.06 1.44 13.43
CA CYS A 114 -5.80 1.23 12.01
C CYS A 114 -6.82 1.90 11.08
N PHE A 115 -8.00 2.25 11.58
CA PHE A 115 -8.99 3.01 10.84
C PHE A 115 -8.81 4.50 11.12
N ASN A 116 -8.72 5.31 10.06
CA ASN A 116 -8.48 6.75 10.16
C ASN A 116 -9.31 7.50 9.10
N SER A 117 -9.42 8.81 9.23
CA SER A 117 -10.25 9.66 8.36
C SER A 117 -9.79 9.77 6.91
N THR A 118 -8.60 9.25 6.57
CA THR A 118 -8.08 9.28 5.19
C THR A 118 -8.86 8.34 4.27
N TYR A 119 -9.36 7.23 4.80
CA TYR A 119 -10.06 6.20 4.04
C TYR A 119 -11.45 5.96 4.59
N ARG A 120 -12.41 5.80 3.69
CA ARG A 120 -13.78 5.46 4.06
C ARG A 120 -13.98 3.96 4.27
N ASN A 121 -13.24 3.15 3.50
CA ASN A 121 -13.36 1.70 3.49
C ASN A 121 -11.97 1.05 3.58
N TYR A 122 -11.96 -0.19 4.04
CA TYR A 122 -10.72 -0.94 4.27
C TYR A 122 -10.81 -2.35 3.70
N PHE A 123 -9.66 -2.84 3.27
CA PHE A 123 -9.46 -4.23 2.90
C PHE A 123 -8.40 -4.83 3.80
N VAL A 124 -8.70 -5.98 4.40
CA VAL A 124 -7.80 -6.68 5.32
C VAL A 124 -7.49 -8.04 4.75
N VAL A 125 -6.22 -8.39 4.74
CA VAL A 125 -5.74 -9.72 4.37
C VAL A 125 -5.11 -10.35 5.59
N PHE A 126 -5.48 -11.59 5.90
CA PHE A 126 -4.82 -12.39 6.92
C PHE A 126 -4.34 -13.70 6.33
N ASP A 127 -3.09 -14.01 6.60
CA ASP A 127 -2.45 -15.20 6.05
C ASP A 127 -1.49 -15.83 7.06
N ASN A 128 -1.19 -17.10 6.82
CA ASN A 128 -0.29 -17.89 7.65
C ASN A 128 -0.64 -17.83 9.15
N CYS A 129 -1.95 -17.70 9.42
CA CYS A 129 -2.46 -17.63 10.78
C CYS A 129 -2.68 -19.03 11.34
N SER A 130 -2.48 -19.20 12.65
CA SER A 130 -2.67 -20.47 13.35
C SER A 130 -3.07 -20.23 14.80
N VAL A 131 -3.79 -21.20 15.39
CA VAL A 131 -4.15 -21.22 16.81
C VAL A 131 -3.23 -22.16 17.58
N ALA A 132 -2.98 -21.85 18.85
CA ALA A 132 -2.15 -22.70 19.72
C ALA A 132 -2.91 -23.91 20.27
N THR A 133 -4.22 -23.77 20.42
CA THR A 133 -5.09 -24.80 21.00
C THR A 133 -5.94 -25.45 19.92
N ASP A 134 -5.90 -26.77 19.89
CA ASP A 134 -6.72 -27.56 18.96
C ASP A 134 -8.21 -27.39 19.27
N GLY A 135 -9.00 -27.21 18.23
CA GLY A 135 -10.43 -26.96 18.36
C GLY A 135 -10.81 -25.52 18.72
N ALA A 136 -9.87 -24.60 18.83
CA ALA A 136 -10.18 -23.20 19.08
C ALA A 136 -10.91 -22.55 17.90
N ASP A 137 -11.92 -21.74 18.20
CA ASP A 137 -12.53 -20.84 17.23
C ASP A 137 -11.62 -19.62 17.01
N VAL A 138 -11.74 -18.98 15.85
CA VAL A 138 -11.10 -17.69 15.57
C VAL A 138 -12.17 -16.63 15.53
N ASN A 139 -12.06 -15.65 16.39
CA ASN A 139 -13.03 -14.59 16.61
C ASN A 139 -12.41 -13.22 16.27
N MET A 140 -13.24 -12.29 15.86
CA MET A 140 -12.89 -10.90 15.63
C MET A 140 -13.79 -10.00 16.50
N LEU A 141 -13.17 -8.97 17.07
CA LEU A 141 -13.85 -7.89 17.79
C LEU A 141 -13.41 -6.55 17.24
N PHE A 142 -14.36 -5.61 17.18
CA PHE A 142 -14.04 -4.23 16.88
C PHE A 142 -13.66 -3.46 18.14
N HIS A 143 -12.79 -2.45 17.97
CA HIS A 143 -12.38 -1.52 19.01
C HIS A 143 -12.97 -0.14 18.75
N TYR A 144 -13.44 0.53 19.80
CA TYR A 144 -13.85 1.93 19.75
C TYR A 144 -12.99 2.78 20.71
N GLY A 145 -12.75 4.02 20.31
CA GLY A 145 -11.89 4.95 21.07
C GLY A 145 -10.40 4.55 21.08
N ASP A 146 -9.60 5.41 21.71
CA ASP A 146 -8.13 5.26 21.72
C ASP A 146 -7.61 4.24 22.73
N SER A 147 -8.48 3.61 23.50
CA SER A 147 -8.12 2.81 24.69
C SER A 147 -8.32 1.30 24.53
N ASN A 148 -8.36 0.75 23.32
CA ASN A 148 -8.68 -0.67 23.10
C ASN A 148 -9.98 -1.12 23.79
N GLY A 149 -10.98 -0.25 23.85
CA GLY A 149 -12.31 -0.62 24.29
C GLY A 149 -12.89 -1.65 23.34
N ASN A 150 -12.97 -2.91 23.78
CA ASN A 150 -13.62 -3.94 22.98
C ASN A 150 -15.12 -3.69 22.99
N ASP A 151 -15.72 -3.62 21.80
CA ASP A 151 -17.16 -3.80 21.71
C ASP A 151 -17.46 -5.29 21.93
N SER A 152 -17.90 -5.63 23.11
CA SER A 152 -18.28 -6.99 23.48
C SER A 152 -19.77 -7.27 23.30
N THR A 153 -20.48 -6.39 22.61
CA THR A 153 -21.93 -6.52 22.38
C THR A 153 -22.28 -6.00 21.00
N ASN A 154 -23.46 -6.33 20.51
CA ASN A 154 -24.05 -5.81 19.28
C ASN A 154 -23.40 -6.25 17.96
N HIS A 155 -22.56 -7.28 17.94
CA HIS A 155 -22.13 -7.87 16.70
C HIS A 155 -23.27 -8.67 16.07
N ASN A 156 -23.73 -8.22 14.90
CA ASN A 156 -24.69 -8.97 14.11
C ASN A 156 -23.99 -9.53 12.90
N TYR A 157 -24.08 -10.81 12.68
CA TYR A 157 -23.53 -11.42 11.48
C TYR A 157 -24.35 -12.62 11.01
N ALA A 158 -24.34 -12.82 9.69
CA ALA A 158 -24.88 -14.01 9.06
C ALA A 158 -23.74 -14.74 8.33
N PHE A 159 -23.70 -16.04 8.45
CA PHE A 159 -22.64 -16.83 7.84
C PHE A 159 -23.15 -18.04 7.08
N MET A 160 -22.40 -18.43 6.09
CA MET A 160 -22.44 -19.76 5.48
C MET A 160 -21.06 -20.40 5.66
N ARG A 161 -21.05 -21.55 6.31
CA ARG A 161 -19.84 -22.30 6.61
C ARG A 161 -19.94 -23.66 5.96
N ARG A 162 -18.96 -23.97 5.11
CA ARG A 162 -18.92 -25.22 4.38
C ARG A 162 -17.78 -26.08 4.89
N TYR A 163 -18.12 -27.31 5.20
CA TYR A 163 -17.22 -28.42 5.47
C TYR A 163 -17.24 -29.41 4.29
N PRO A 164 -16.29 -30.35 4.16
CA PRO A 164 -16.30 -31.32 3.06
C PRO A 164 -17.61 -32.12 2.93
N SER A 165 -18.27 -32.42 4.05
CA SER A 165 -19.47 -33.27 4.10
C SER A 165 -20.76 -32.52 4.44
N THR A 166 -20.67 -31.28 4.94
CA THR A 166 -21.85 -30.54 5.45
C THR A 166 -21.75 -29.04 5.18
N THR A 167 -22.89 -28.37 5.24
CA THR A 167 -22.97 -26.92 5.20
C THR A 167 -23.79 -26.45 6.41
N ALA A 168 -23.26 -25.48 7.14
CA ALA A 168 -23.96 -24.78 8.20
C ALA A 168 -24.23 -23.34 7.75
N ALA A 169 -25.43 -22.83 8.00
CA ALA A 169 -25.79 -21.44 7.80
C ALA A 169 -26.63 -20.98 8.99
N ALA A 170 -26.30 -19.82 9.52
CA ALA A 170 -27.03 -19.19 10.62
C ALA A 170 -26.81 -17.69 10.63
N ASN A 171 -27.55 -17.02 11.49
CA ASN A 171 -27.37 -15.62 11.85
C ASN A 171 -27.24 -15.52 13.37
N GLU A 172 -26.39 -14.63 13.80
CA GLU A 172 -26.20 -14.27 15.21
C GLU A 172 -26.51 -12.78 15.37
N GLY A 173 -27.23 -12.44 16.42
CA GLY A 173 -27.55 -11.07 16.78
C GLY A 173 -27.07 -10.78 18.20
N ASN A 174 -26.58 -9.57 18.44
CA ASN A 174 -26.02 -9.15 19.72
C ASN A 174 -24.92 -10.07 20.26
N ALA A 175 -24.13 -10.65 19.36
CA ALA A 175 -23.01 -11.52 19.74
C ALA A 175 -21.90 -10.70 20.39
N ASN A 176 -21.11 -11.36 21.23
CA ASN A 176 -19.93 -10.74 21.87
C ASN A 176 -18.74 -10.59 20.93
N ASP A 177 -18.73 -11.36 19.85
CA ASP A 177 -17.68 -11.37 18.84
C ASP A 177 -18.22 -11.88 17.50
N ILE A 178 -17.46 -11.72 16.44
CA ILE A 178 -17.73 -12.28 15.11
C ILE A 178 -16.87 -13.53 14.93
N LYS A 179 -17.50 -14.69 14.91
CA LYS A 179 -16.77 -15.96 14.69
C LYS A 179 -16.45 -16.16 13.24
N ILE A 180 -15.17 -15.92 12.86
CA ILE A 180 -14.70 -16.02 11.48
C ILE A 180 -14.35 -17.44 11.04
N LEU A 181 -13.90 -18.29 11.97
CA LEU A 181 -13.64 -19.71 11.75
C LEU A 181 -13.97 -20.50 13.02
N GLN A 182 -14.36 -21.77 12.85
CA GLN A 182 -14.72 -22.64 13.96
C GLN A 182 -13.75 -23.82 14.06
N ALA A 183 -13.43 -24.21 15.30
CA ALA A 183 -12.74 -25.44 15.65
C ALA A 183 -11.47 -25.70 14.81
N GLN A 184 -10.55 -24.74 14.80
CA GLN A 184 -9.35 -24.84 13.97
C GLN A 184 -8.35 -25.88 14.51
N ASN A 185 -7.70 -26.58 13.60
CA ASN A 185 -6.65 -27.53 13.89
C ASN A 185 -5.32 -26.79 14.15
N ASN A 186 -4.61 -27.14 15.22
CA ASN A 186 -3.32 -26.56 15.61
C ASN A 186 -2.10 -27.35 15.10
N GLY A 187 -2.29 -28.43 14.37
CA GLY A 187 -1.20 -29.28 13.85
C GLY A 187 -0.23 -28.50 12.94
N ALA A 188 1.00 -28.98 12.87
CA ALA A 188 2.02 -28.37 12.03
C ALA A 188 1.57 -28.29 10.56
N GLY A 189 1.66 -27.10 9.97
CA GLY A 189 1.21 -26.86 8.60
C GLY A 189 -0.29 -26.55 8.45
N ASN A 190 -1.05 -26.54 9.53
CA ASN A 190 -2.45 -26.11 9.51
C ASN A 190 -2.54 -24.62 9.77
N PHE A 191 -2.73 -23.87 8.67
CA PHE A 191 -2.89 -22.43 8.71
C PHE A 191 -4.28 -22.05 8.22
N PHE A 192 -4.77 -20.93 8.69
CA PHE A 192 -5.95 -20.30 8.13
C PHE A 192 -5.60 -18.99 7.43
N HIS A 193 -6.39 -18.65 6.44
CA HIS A 193 -6.22 -17.51 5.56
C HIS A 193 -7.55 -16.87 5.26
N GLY A 194 -7.54 -15.63 4.83
CA GLY A 194 -8.75 -14.97 4.37
C GLY A 194 -8.58 -13.51 4.09
N ASN A 195 -9.72 -12.90 3.81
CA ASN A 195 -9.81 -11.46 3.61
C ASN A 195 -11.12 -10.92 4.19
N MET A 196 -11.11 -9.63 4.44
CA MET A 196 -12.24 -8.91 5.00
C MET A 196 -12.35 -7.54 4.33
N TYR A 197 -13.56 -7.14 3.98
CA TYR A 197 -13.91 -5.75 3.69
C TYR A 197 -14.60 -5.13 4.89
N VAL A 198 -14.19 -3.91 5.26
CA VAL A 198 -14.81 -3.11 6.30
C VAL A 198 -15.26 -1.79 5.69
N TYR A 199 -16.54 -1.51 5.79
CA TYR A 199 -17.16 -0.31 5.25
C TYR A 199 -17.50 0.67 6.37
N GLN A 200 -17.03 1.90 6.22
CA GLN A 200 -17.39 3.04 7.07
C GLN A 200 -17.16 2.81 8.59
N PRO A 201 -15.97 2.32 9.03
CA PRO A 201 -15.78 2.04 10.46
C PRO A 201 -15.80 3.30 11.35
N LEU A 202 -15.52 4.48 10.79
CA LEU A 202 -15.50 5.76 11.50
C LEU A 202 -16.82 6.55 11.40
N ASN A 203 -17.92 5.90 10.99
CA ASN A 203 -19.19 6.61 10.86
C ASN A 203 -19.85 6.79 12.23
N GLU A 204 -19.98 8.05 12.65
CA GLU A 204 -20.53 8.43 13.97
C GLU A 204 -22.00 8.86 13.93
N THR A 205 -22.57 9.10 12.76
CA THR A 205 -23.84 9.85 12.71
C THR A 205 -25.04 9.12 12.12
N ASP A 206 -24.87 8.26 11.13
CA ASP A 206 -26.04 7.69 10.41
C ASP A 206 -25.76 6.30 9.81
N GLY A 207 -24.67 5.69 10.15
CA GLY A 207 -24.25 4.49 9.46
C GLY A 207 -23.84 3.36 10.35
N VAL A 208 -24.10 2.21 9.85
CA VAL A 208 -23.70 0.94 10.42
C VAL A 208 -22.34 0.59 9.83
N THR A 209 -21.33 0.37 10.67
CA THR A 209 -20.12 -0.32 10.21
C THR A 209 -20.50 -1.70 9.75
N SER A 210 -20.20 -2.02 8.52
CA SER A 210 -20.54 -3.30 7.92
C SER A 210 -19.38 -3.90 7.15
N GLY A 211 -19.50 -5.15 6.77
CA GLY A 211 -18.46 -5.77 5.94
C GLY A 211 -18.75 -7.22 5.60
N THR A 212 -17.78 -7.80 4.93
CA THR A 212 -17.80 -9.21 4.55
C THR A 212 -16.46 -9.85 4.85
N ILE A 213 -16.48 -11.13 5.24
CA ILE A 213 -15.30 -11.93 5.46
C ILE A 213 -15.41 -13.20 4.64
N VAL A 214 -14.32 -13.56 3.98
CA VAL A 214 -14.11 -14.89 3.41
C VAL A 214 -12.87 -15.48 4.05
N SER A 215 -13.02 -16.62 4.69
CA SER A 215 -11.93 -17.29 5.39
C SER A 215 -11.93 -18.78 5.11
N GLN A 216 -10.74 -19.36 5.16
CA GLN A 216 -10.55 -20.81 5.06
C GLN A 216 -9.55 -21.30 6.09
N GLY A 217 -9.76 -22.50 6.59
CA GLY A 217 -8.88 -23.16 7.54
C GLY A 217 -9.14 -24.66 7.59
N ASN A 218 -8.43 -25.36 8.44
CA ASN A 218 -8.62 -26.78 8.68
C ASN A 218 -9.25 -27.01 10.06
N THR A 219 -10.29 -27.83 10.11
CA THR A 219 -10.95 -28.21 11.36
C THR A 219 -10.19 -29.33 12.09
N ASN A 220 -10.32 -29.40 13.41
CA ASN A 220 -9.65 -30.38 14.25
C ASN A 220 -10.30 -31.78 14.25
N ASP A 221 -11.50 -31.89 13.69
CA ASP A 221 -12.28 -33.14 13.66
C ASP A 221 -11.86 -34.13 12.56
N GLY A 222 -10.77 -33.82 11.85
CA GLY A 222 -10.24 -34.67 10.76
C GLY A 222 -11.08 -34.57 9.48
N VAL A 223 -12.09 -33.71 9.43
CA VAL A 223 -12.99 -33.55 8.28
C VAL A 223 -12.36 -32.70 7.18
N GLY A 224 -11.30 -31.96 7.49
CA GLY A 224 -10.50 -31.25 6.50
C GLY A 224 -10.84 -29.76 6.38
N ALA A 225 -10.81 -29.23 5.16
CA ALA A 225 -10.92 -27.80 4.90
C ALA A 225 -12.31 -27.24 5.27
N GLN A 226 -12.30 -26.10 5.94
CA GLN A 226 -13.48 -25.28 6.19
C GLN A 226 -13.38 -24.00 5.35
N ILE A 227 -14.47 -23.58 4.75
CA ILE A 227 -14.63 -22.26 4.14
C ILE A 227 -15.79 -21.57 4.84
N THR A 228 -15.55 -20.34 5.30
CA THR A 228 -16.60 -19.48 5.86
C THR A 228 -16.74 -18.24 5.01
N THR A 229 -17.96 -17.93 4.61
CA THR A 229 -18.33 -16.63 4.06
C THR A 229 -19.35 -16.01 5.00
N LEU A 230 -19.10 -14.79 5.46
CA LEU A 230 -20.02 -14.09 6.34
C LEU A 230 -20.14 -12.62 5.95
N ALA A 231 -21.31 -12.05 6.28
CA ALA A 231 -21.54 -10.62 6.29
C ALA A 231 -21.83 -10.20 7.73
N PHE A 232 -21.34 -9.05 8.12
CA PHE A 232 -21.58 -8.48 9.44
C PHE A 232 -22.06 -7.05 9.35
N ASN A 233 -22.79 -6.64 10.38
CA ASN A 233 -23.05 -5.25 10.66
C ASN A 233 -22.91 -4.98 12.17
N MET A 234 -22.44 -3.80 12.46
CA MET A 234 -22.28 -3.28 13.81
C MET A 234 -23.27 -2.13 13.95
N PRO A 235 -24.47 -2.38 14.52
CA PRO A 235 -25.38 -1.30 14.82
C PRO A 235 -24.72 -0.38 15.84
N GLU A 236 -25.03 0.89 15.77
CA GLU A 236 -24.55 1.87 16.75
C GLU A 236 -24.86 1.38 18.16
N SER A 237 -23.83 1.14 18.96
CA SER A 237 -24.02 1.08 20.40
C SER A 237 -24.31 2.51 20.84
N GLY A 238 -25.36 2.76 21.59
CA GLY A 238 -25.93 4.08 21.94
C GLY A 238 -24.99 5.17 22.50
N THR A 239 -23.72 5.09 22.21
CA THR A 239 -22.64 6.04 22.53
C THR A 239 -21.95 6.64 21.30
N ASN A 240 -22.48 6.48 20.08
CA ASN A 240 -21.94 7.09 18.85
C ASN A 240 -20.41 7.03 18.72
N SER A 241 -19.82 5.86 18.95
CA SER A 241 -18.36 5.75 18.92
C SER A 241 -17.92 5.10 17.63
N ALA A 242 -17.09 5.82 16.87
CA ALA A 242 -16.40 5.29 15.70
C ALA A 242 -15.52 4.10 16.09
N TYR A 243 -15.51 3.07 15.26
CA TYR A 243 -14.56 1.98 15.42
C TYR A 243 -13.19 2.40 14.86
N THR A 244 -12.19 2.41 15.72
CA THR A 244 -10.83 2.84 15.36
C THR A 244 -9.93 1.66 14.98
N GLY A 245 -10.35 0.42 15.29
CA GLY A 245 -9.57 -0.76 15.01
C GLY A 245 -10.33 -2.06 15.25
N PHE A 246 -9.59 -3.14 15.31
CA PHE A 246 -10.11 -4.48 15.58
C PHE A 246 -9.03 -5.40 16.15
N GLN A 247 -9.43 -6.56 16.65
CA GLN A 247 -8.52 -7.63 17.03
C GLN A 247 -8.99 -8.99 16.53
N PHE A 248 -8.05 -9.91 16.32
CA PHE A 248 -8.29 -11.32 16.18
C PHE A 248 -7.85 -12.05 17.44
N ALA A 249 -8.68 -12.97 17.90
CA ALA A 249 -8.43 -13.78 19.07
C ALA A 249 -8.82 -15.24 18.82
N ALA A 250 -8.12 -16.16 19.47
CA ALA A 250 -8.60 -17.54 19.60
C ALA A 250 -9.58 -17.64 20.78
N SER A 251 -10.63 -18.48 20.67
CA SER A 251 -11.57 -18.72 21.78
C SER A 251 -10.89 -19.39 22.97
N SER A 252 -9.77 -20.06 22.74
CA SER A 252 -8.89 -20.63 23.77
C SER A 252 -7.45 -20.65 23.30
N GLY A 253 -6.53 -20.36 24.22
CA GLY A 253 -5.09 -20.28 23.92
C GLY A 253 -4.73 -19.01 23.14
N ASN A 254 -3.66 -19.11 22.38
CA ASN A 254 -3.03 -18.01 21.69
C ASN A 254 -3.18 -18.13 20.16
N ILE A 255 -2.94 -17.04 19.45
CA ILE A 255 -2.98 -16.94 17.99
C ILE A 255 -1.66 -16.37 17.46
N LYS A 256 -1.28 -16.74 16.24
CA LYS A 256 -0.19 -16.11 15.48
C LYS A 256 -0.58 -15.97 14.03
N GLY A 257 0.15 -15.16 13.28
CA GLY A 257 -0.05 -14.96 11.84
C GLY A 257 0.29 -13.57 11.36
N ARG A 258 0.09 -13.34 10.08
CA ARG A 258 0.25 -12.04 9.46
C ARG A 258 -1.11 -11.49 9.07
N ILE A 259 -1.36 -10.26 9.49
CA ILE A 259 -2.56 -9.52 9.12
C ILE A 259 -2.11 -8.17 8.58
N THR A 260 -2.61 -7.79 7.42
CA THR A 260 -2.31 -6.51 6.78
C THR A 260 -3.60 -5.77 6.47
N VAL A 261 -3.65 -4.52 6.84
CA VAL A 261 -4.78 -3.61 6.64
C VAL A 261 -4.44 -2.62 5.52
N TYR A 262 -5.31 -2.51 4.56
CA TYR A 262 -5.22 -1.55 3.45
C TYR A 262 -6.39 -0.58 3.50
N GLY A 263 -6.11 0.71 3.40
CA GLY A 263 -7.10 1.72 3.12
C GLY A 263 -7.46 1.70 1.63
N ILE A 264 -8.74 1.75 1.31
CA ILE A 264 -9.24 1.84 -0.07
C ILE A 264 -9.41 3.32 -0.39
N LYS A 265 -8.72 3.79 -1.43
CA LYS A 265 -8.81 5.19 -1.85
C LYS A 265 -10.25 5.52 -2.26
N ASN A 266 -10.77 6.58 -1.70
CA ASN A 266 -12.05 7.12 -2.13
C ASN A 266 -11.93 7.67 -3.55
N PRO A 267 -12.88 7.43 -4.45
CA PRO A 267 -12.91 8.14 -5.73
C PRO A 267 -13.00 9.65 -5.46
N ALA A 268 -12.28 10.41 -6.28
CA ALA A 268 -12.29 11.87 -6.25
C ALA A 268 -13.66 12.40 -6.67
#